data_5765f5e7f87788127a8a9c2b68a91f43
#
_entry.id   5765f5e7f87788127a8a9c2b68a91f43
#
_cell.length_a   1.000
_cell.length_b   1.000
_cell.length_c   1.000
_cell.angle_alpha   90.00
_cell.angle_beta   90.00
_cell.angle_gamma   90.00
#
_symmetry.space_group_name_H-M   'P 1'
#
loop_
_entity.id
_entity.type
_entity.pdbx_description
1 polymer ?
#
loop_
_entity_poly.entity_id
_entity_poly.type
_entity_poly.pdbx_seq_one_letter_code
_entity_poly.pdbx_strand_id
1 'polypeptide(L)'
;MNRPLFIIFATIALDAVGIGLIFPILPSLLQDMTHSTHIAVYMGILASLYAAMQFIFSPLLGALSDRWGRRPILLISLAGSAVNYLFLAFSHSLLFLFLGRIVAGITSANMAVASAYIVDVSQESSRAKYFGLINAMFGAGFIIGPVLGGFLSEYWLRLPFLVAAMLTGFNLLLTYFVLPESRWVTSRKGPLPPLNPLKVFAGVGSVHGVLPLIATFFIFSAIGEVYGVCWALWGHDTFQWNGFWVGLSLGMFGLCQMLVQAFIPRHASRILGDRKTVLIGIACTCVALCMMAFAKSGWMIFAIMPIFALGSMGTPSLQALASQKVSAEQQGQFQGVIASTVSLASMIAPLFFSMLYFQFQTQWPGAIWLSVIVIYLIALPVVLYSTRTVLSKGT
;
A
#
# COMPACT_ATOMS: atom_id res chain seq x y z
N MET A 1 27.22 -5.18 6.82
CA MET A 1 26.06 -5.50 5.96
C MET A 1 26.62 -6.02 4.64
N ASN A 2 26.22 -7.23 4.23
CA ASN A 2 26.73 -7.82 3.00
C ASN A 2 26.25 -7.03 1.78
N ARG A 3 27.10 -6.87 0.74
CA ARG A 3 26.78 -6.14 -0.49
C ARG A 3 25.41 -6.47 -1.10
N PRO A 4 24.98 -7.77 -1.21
CA PRO A 4 23.66 -8.11 -1.75
C PRO A 4 22.50 -7.53 -0.95
N LEU A 5 22.56 -7.57 0.38
CA LEU A 5 21.51 -7.04 1.24
C LEU A 5 21.38 -5.52 1.10
N PHE A 6 22.50 -4.81 0.98
CA PHE A 6 22.47 -3.36 0.76
C PHE A 6 21.73 -3.01 -0.55
N ILE A 7 21.99 -3.76 -1.62
CA ILE A 7 21.33 -3.55 -2.92
C ILE A 7 19.83 -3.81 -2.81
N ILE A 8 19.41 -4.89 -2.15
CA ILE A 8 17.99 -5.18 -1.95
C ILE A 8 17.28 -4.07 -1.18
N PHE A 9 17.90 -3.52 -0.12
CA PHE A 9 17.33 -2.41 0.63
C PHE A 9 17.27 -1.12 -0.19
N ALA A 10 18.32 -0.83 -0.95
CA ALA A 10 18.33 0.30 -1.89
C ALA A 10 17.26 0.13 -2.98
N THR A 11 17.10 -1.07 -3.52
CA THR A 11 16.06 -1.40 -4.50
C THR A 11 14.67 -1.10 -3.96
N ILE A 12 14.36 -1.54 -2.76
CA ILE A 12 13.05 -1.30 -2.14
C ILE A 12 12.83 0.19 -1.82
N ALA A 13 13.87 0.88 -1.32
CA ALA A 13 13.78 2.31 -1.06
C ALA A 13 13.52 3.11 -2.34
N LEU A 14 14.28 2.84 -3.42
CA LEU A 14 14.12 3.51 -4.71
C LEU A 14 12.77 3.20 -5.37
N ASP A 15 12.29 1.95 -5.26
CA ASP A 15 10.96 1.55 -5.74
C ASP A 15 9.86 2.33 -5.01
N ALA A 16 9.94 2.41 -3.68
CA ALA A 16 9.00 3.17 -2.86
C ALA A 16 9.02 4.67 -3.15
N VAL A 17 10.20 5.27 -3.37
CA VAL A 17 10.33 6.67 -3.82
C VAL A 17 9.64 6.85 -5.17
N GLY A 18 9.87 5.94 -6.13
CA GLY A 18 9.25 5.98 -7.45
C GLY A 18 7.73 5.93 -7.39
N ILE A 19 7.16 5.04 -6.56
CA ILE A 19 5.73 4.96 -6.31
C ILE A 19 5.21 6.26 -5.69
N GLY A 20 5.91 6.77 -4.67
CA GLY A 20 5.52 7.98 -3.95
C GLY A 20 5.52 9.24 -4.82
N LEU A 21 6.46 9.36 -5.77
CA LEU A 21 6.55 10.48 -6.71
C LEU A 21 5.26 10.71 -7.52
N ILE A 22 4.48 9.65 -7.79
CA ILE A 22 3.28 9.73 -8.63
C ILE A 22 2.08 10.32 -7.87
N PHE A 23 1.90 9.97 -6.60
CA PHE A 23 0.66 10.21 -5.85
C PHE A 23 0.18 11.68 -5.88
N PRO A 24 1.02 12.68 -5.62
CA PRO A 24 0.57 14.07 -5.57
C PRO A 24 0.22 14.67 -6.94
N ILE A 25 0.65 14.03 -8.04
CA ILE A 25 0.69 14.64 -9.37
C ILE A 25 -0.29 13.98 -10.34
N LEU A 26 -0.64 12.73 -10.11
CA LEU A 26 -1.48 11.96 -11.04
C LEU A 26 -2.82 12.65 -11.35
N PRO A 27 -3.53 13.29 -10.40
CA PRO A 27 -4.74 14.05 -10.71
C PRO A 27 -4.49 15.21 -11.67
N SER A 28 -3.43 16.00 -11.43
CA SER A 28 -3.05 17.13 -12.28
C SER A 28 -2.65 16.68 -13.69
N LEU A 29 -1.94 15.55 -13.81
CA LEU A 29 -1.61 14.96 -15.10
C LEU A 29 -2.87 14.55 -15.87
N LEU A 30 -3.82 13.89 -15.19
CA LEU A 30 -5.09 13.49 -15.80
C LEU A 30 -5.91 14.70 -16.23
N GLN A 31 -5.93 15.76 -15.44
CA GLN A 31 -6.61 17.01 -15.77
C GLN A 31 -6.00 17.67 -17.02
N ASP A 32 -4.66 17.76 -17.09
CA ASP A 32 -3.93 18.31 -18.23
C ASP A 32 -4.21 17.53 -19.54
N MET A 33 -4.32 16.20 -19.45
CA MET A 33 -4.52 15.34 -20.59
C MET A 33 -5.97 15.26 -21.09
N THR A 34 -6.95 15.34 -20.18
CA THR A 34 -8.34 15.01 -20.51
C THR A 34 -9.27 16.19 -20.49
N HIS A 35 -8.92 17.26 -19.73
CA HIS A 35 -9.81 18.39 -19.44
C HIS A 35 -11.21 17.95 -18.97
N SER A 36 -11.29 16.75 -18.36
CA SER A 36 -12.54 16.10 -17.98
C SER A 36 -12.90 16.40 -16.53
N THR A 37 -14.18 16.37 -16.22
CA THR A 37 -14.71 16.42 -14.84
C THR A 37 -14.63 15.06 -14.14
N HIS A 38 -14.27 13.98 -14.86
CA HIS A 38 -14.27 12.60 -14.35
C HIS A 38 -12.90 12.14 -13.82
N ILE A 39 -12.04 13.07 -13.37
CA ILE A 39 -10.68 12.77 -12.91
C ILE A 39 -10.69 11.72 -11.78
N ALA A 40 -11.61 11.88 -10.81
CA ALA A 40 -11.74 10.92 -9.71
C ALA A 40 -11.97 9.49 -10.21
N VAL A 41 -12.85 9.31 -11.20
CA VAL A 41 -13.16 7.99 -11.78
C VAL A 41 -11.93 7.40 -12.47
N TYR A 42 -11.20 8.21 -13.25
CA TYR A 42 -9.94 7.75 -13.89
C TYR A 42 -8.88 7.33 -12.85
N MET A 43 -8.75 8.07 -11.76
CA MET A 43 -7.87 7.70 -10.63
C MET A 43 -8.23 6.32 -10.07
N GLY A 44 -9.52 6.10 -9.78
CA GLY A 44 -10.01 4.82 -9.29
C GLY A 44 -9.75 3.66 -10.27
N ILE A 45 -10.03 3.86 -11.56
CA ILE A 45 -9.80 2.83 -12.59
C ILE A 45 -8.31 2.50 -12.71
N LEU A 46 -7.42 3.50 -12.76
CA LEU A 46 -5.97 3.29 -12.85
C LEU A 46 -5.41 2.54 -11.65
N ALA A 47 -5.87 2.87 -10.43
CA ALA A 47 -5.46 2.18 -9.21
C ALA A 47 -6.00 0.75 -9.17
N SER A 48 -7.29 0.55 -9.44
CA SER A 48 -7.93 -0.78 -9.44
C SER A 48 -7.36 -1.69 -10.52
N LEU A 49 -7.06 -1.17 -11.70
CA LEU A 49 -6.47 -1.93 -12.80
C LEU A 49 -5.06 -2.44 -12.43
N TYR A 50 -4.23 -1.57 -11.86
CA TYR A 50 -2.91 -1.95 -11.35
C TYR A 50 -3.03 -3.07 -10.30
N ALA A 51 -3.89 -2.87 -9.29
CA ALA A 51 -4.09 -3.82 -8.20
C ALA A 51 -4.68 -5.15 -8.69
N ALA A 52 -5.57 -5.13 -9.67
CA ALA A 52 -6.12 -6.35 -10.28
C ALA A 52 -5.04 -7.17 -10.99
N MET A 53 -4.20 -6.52 -11.80
CA MET A 53 -3.08 -7.18 -12.46
C MET A 53 -2.07 -7.72 -11.44
N GLN A 54 -1.73 -6.94 -10.41
CA GLN A 54 -0.86 -7.38 -9.32
C GLN A 54 -1.44 -8.59 -8.59
N PHE A 55 -2.71 -8.58 -8.25
CA PHE A 55 -3.39 -9.69 -7.58
C PHE A 55 -3.32 -11.00 -8.36
N ILE A 56 -3.52 -10.93 -9.68
CA ILE A 56 -3.49 -12.11 -10.56
C ILE A 56 -2.06 -12.62 -10.77
N PHE A 57 -1.11 -11.71 -11.04
CA PHE A 57 0.23 -12.08 -11.52
C PHE A 57 1.29 -12.20 -10.43
N SER A 58 1.12 -11.57 -9.25
CA SER A 58 2.11 -11.62 -8.17
C SER A 58 2.42 -13.06 -7.68
N PRO A 59 1.43 -13.96 -7.48
CA PRO A 59 1.70 -15.35 -7.13
C PRO A 59 2.47 -16.10 -8.23
N LEU A 60 2.17 -15.80 -9.49
CA LEU A 60 2.88 -16.40 -10.63
C LEU A 60 4.34 -15.96 -10.67
N LEU A 61 4.59 -14.64 -10.52
CA LEU A 61 5.95 -14.10 -10.50
C LEU A 61 6.74 -14.64 -9.29
N GLY A 62 6.11 -14.79 -8.13
CA GLY A 62 6.69 -15.45 -6.97
C GLY A 62 7.16 -16.88 -7.31
N ALA A 63 6.30 -17.68 -7.92
CA ALA A 63 6.64 -19.05 -8.33
C ALA A 63 7.68 -19.11 -9.45
N LEU A 64 7.63 -18.17 -10.40
CA LEU A 64 8.66 -18.03 -11.42
C LEU A 64 10.01 -17.64 -10.80
N SER A 65 10.03 -16.80 -9.77
CA SER A 65 11.25 -16.46 -9.04
C SER A 65 11.86 -17.65 -8.30
N ASP A 66 11.03 -18.62 -7.89
CA ASP A 66 11.51 -19.89 -7.34
C ASP A 66 12.16 -20.80 -8.38
N ARG A 67 11.78 -20.67 -9.65
CA ARG A 67 12.27 -21.52 -10.76
C ARG A 67 13.44 -20.93 -11.52
N TRP A 68 13.33 -19.64 -11.89
CA TRP A 68 14.28 -18.95 -12.74
C TRP A 68 15.34 -18.19 -11.94
N GLY A 69 15.15 -18.11 -10.61
CA GLY A 69 15.97 -17.31 -9.73
C GLY A 69 15.30 -15.98 -9.36
N ARG A 70 15.80 -15.38 -8.28
CA ARG A 70 15.23 -14.11 -7.74
C ARG A 70 15.58 -12.91 -8.62
N ARG A 71 16.87 -12.87 -9.07
CA ARG A 71 17.40 -11.75 -9.82
C ARG A 71 16.68 -11.51 -11.16
N PRO A 72 16.41 -12.49 -12.03
CA PRO A 72 15.68 -12.27 -13.29
C PRO A 72 14.28 -11.68 -13.07
N ILE A 73 13.56 -12.15 -12.06
CA ILE A 73 12.20 -11.64 -11.78
C ILE A 73 12.24 -10.22 -11.21
N LEU A 74 13.22 -9.88 -10.37
CA LEU A 74 13.43 -8.49 -9.94
C LEU A 74 13.73 -7.58 -11.13
N LEU A 75 14.56 -8.00 -12.08
CA LEU A 75 14.87 -7.24 -13.28
C LEU A 75 13.63 -7.01 -14.16
N ILE A 76 12.79 -8.03 -14.34
CA ILE A 76 11.52 -7.92 -15.07
C ILE A 76 10.59 -6.92 -14.36
N SER A 77 10.49 -7.00 -13.03
CA SER A 77 9.65 -6.10 -12.24
C SER A 77 10.12 -4.65 -12.33
N LEU A 78 11.42 -4.39 -12.21
CA LEU A 78 12.00 -3.06 -12.35
C LEU A 78 11.85 -2.51 -13.78
N ALA A 79 12.03 -3.35 -14.80
CA ALA A 79 11.81 -2.97 -16.19
C ALA A 79 10.35 -2.58 -16.45
N GLY A 80 9.39 -3.33 -15.94
CA GLY A 80 7.97 -3.00 -16.04
C GLY A 80 7.61 -1.69 -15.34
N SER A 81 8.17 -1.44 -14.14
CA SER A 81 8.01 -0.16 -13.45
C SER A 81 8.60 1.00 -14.26
N ALA A 82 9.79 0.84 -14.84
CA ALA A 82 10.42 1.86 -15.68
C ALA A 82 9.55 2.19 -16.92
N VAL A 83 9.01 1.17 -17.60
CA VAL A 83 8.09 1.35 -18.73
C VAL A 83 6.83 2.12 -18.32
N ASN A 84 6.23 1.79 -17.18
CA ASN A 84 5.09 2.55 -16.65
C ASN A 84 5.43 4.03 -16.41
N TYR A 85 6.59 4.33 -15.82
CA TYR A 85 6.99 5.72 -15.59
C TYR A 85 7.27 6.47 -16.89
N LEU A 86 7.83 5.81 -17.91
CA LEU A 86 7.99 6.38 -19.24
C LEU A 86 6.64 6.68 -19.90
N PHE A 87 5.66 5.78 -19.76
CA PHE A 87 4.31 6.08 -20.23
C PHE A 87 3.70 7.28 -19.51
N LEU A 88 3.84 7.39 -18.20
CA LEU A 88 3.38 8.56 -17.43
C LEU A 88 4.09 9.86 -17.88
N ALA A 89 5.39 9.80 -18.18
CA ALA A 89 6.19 10.96 -18.57
C ALA A 89 5.86 11.47 -19.98
N PHE A 90 5.71 10.57 -20.94
CA PHE A 90 5.65 10.93 -22.36
C PHE A 90 4.28 10.76 -23.02
N SER A 91 3.35 10.05 -22.38
CA SER A 91 2.04 9.83 -22.98
C SER A 91 1.18 11.10 -22.98
N HIS A 92 0.43 11.26 -24.06
CA HIS A 92 -0.63 12.26 -24.22
C HIS A 92 -2.01 11.59 -24.38
N SER A 93 -2.11 10.30 -24.11
CA SER A 93 -3.33 9.51 -24.25
C SER A 93 -3.59 8.65 -23.02
N LEU A 94 -4.84 8.63 -22.56
CA LEU A 94 -5.29 7.76 -21.45
C LEU A 94 -5.01 6.28 -21.73
N LEU A 95 -5.09 5.85 -23.00
CA LEU A 95 -4.82 4.46 -23.36
C LEU A 95 -3.42 4.02 -22.93
N PHE A 96 -2.40 4.85 -23.16
CA PHE A 96 -1.03 4.52 -22.73
C PHE A 96 -0.86 4.53 -21.20
N LEU A 97 -1.61 5.38 -20.47
CA LEU A 97 -1.63 5.32 -19.01
C LEU A 97 -2.23 4.01 -18.52
N PHE A 98 -3.33 3.54 -19.11
CA PHE A 98 -3.91 2.24 -18.78
C PHE A 98 -2.95 1.09 -19.11
N LEU A 99 -2.32 1.12 -20.29
CA LEU A 99 -1.32 0.11 -20.67
C LEU A 99 -0.14 0.11 -19.69
N GLY A 100 0.35 1.28 -19.29
CA GLY A 100 1.40 1.40 -18.28
C GLY A 100 1.01 0.75 -16.96
N ARG A 101 -0.22 0.97 -16.47
CA ARG A 101 -0.74 0.34 -15.26
C ARG A 101 -0.88 -1.17 -15.38
N ILE A 102 -1.31 -1.67 -16.54
CA ILE A 102 -1.37 -3.11 -16.81
C ILE A 102 0.03 -3.72 -16.76
N VAL A 103 0.99 -3.15 -17.48
CA VAL A 103 2.38 -3.64 -17.50
C VAL A 103 2.97 -3.60 -16.08
N ALA A 104 2.85 -2.48 -15.37
CA ALA A 104 3.35 -2.36 -14.02
C ALA A 104 2.70 -3.37 -13.05
N GLY A 105 1.38 -3.57 -13.15
CA GLY A 105 0.67 -4.53 -12.31
C GLY A 105 1.08 -5.98 -12.60
N ILE A 106 1.19 -6.36 -13.88
CA ILE A 106 1.66 -7.70 -14.30
C ILE A 106 3.08 -7.97 -13.78
N THR A 107 3.95 -6.97 -13.76
CA THR A 107 5.35 -7.11 -13.36
C THR A 107 5.61 -6.80 -11.88
N SER A 108 4.58 -6.43 -11.11
CA SER A 108 4.70 -5.99 -9.71
C SER A 108 5.01 -7.14 -8.76
N ALA A 109 6.30 -7.46 -8.61
CA ALA A 109 6.76 -8.48 -7.67
C ALA A 109 7.94 -8.05 -6.79
N ASN A 110 8.38 -6.77 -6.87
CA ASN A 110 9.60 -6.29 -6.20
C ASN A 110 9.64 -6.65 -4.71
N MET A 111 8.60 -6.33 -3.95
CA MET A 111 8.55 -6.58 -2.51
C MET A 111 8.55 -8.09 -2.19
N ALA A 112 7.77 -8.89 -2.92
CA ALA A 112 7.66 -10.33 -2.69
C ALA A 112 8.99 -11.03 -2.99
N VAL A 113 9.63 -10.71 -4.12
CA VAL A 113 10.90 -11.31 -4.53
C VAL A 113 12.06 -10.82 -3.66
N ALA A 114 12.09 -9.54 -3.26
CA ALA A 114 13.08 -9.00 -2.33
C ALA A 114 12.98 -9.69 -0.95
N SER A 115 11.77 -9.90 -0.46
CA SER A 115 11.54 -10.64 0.79
C SER A 115 12.03 -12.09 0.69
N ALA A 116 11.77 -12.77 -0.42
CA ALA A 116 12.24 -14.11 -0.68
C ALA A 116 13.79 -14.16 -0.82
N TYR A 117 14.38 -13.16 -1.49
CA TYR A 117 15.85 -13.02 -1.59
C TYR A 117 16.50 -12.93 -0.21
N ILE A 118 15.91 -12.12 0.70
CA ILE A 118 16.42 -12.02 2.08
C ILE A 118 16.37 -13.37 2.80
N VAL A 119 15.29 -14.13 2.65
CA VAL A 119 15.18 -15.46 3.25
C VAL A 119 16.29 -16.39 2.74
N ASP A 120 16.61 -16.31 1.44
CA ASP A 120 17.61 -17.14 0.80
C ASP A 120 19.06 -16.82 1.28
N VAL A 121 19.36 -15.54 1.60
CA VAL A 121 20.73 -15.10 1.95
C VAL A 121 20.95 -14.84 3.44
N SER A 122 19.93 -14.96 4.29
CA SER A 122 20.01 -14.64 5.72
C SER A 122 19.82 -15.85 6.62
N GLN A 123 20.50 -15.84 7.77
CA GLN A 123 20.26 -16.79 8.85
C GLN A 123 18.90 -16.52 9.51
N GLU A 124 18.25 -17.56 9.99
CA GLU A 124 16.91 -17.49 10.58
C GLU A 124 16.82 -16.48 11.72
N SER A 125 17.83 -16.42 12.59
CA SER A 125 17.92 -15.48 13.71
C SER A 125 17.95 -14.00 13.31
N SER A 126 18.37 -13.68 12.08
CA SER A 126 18.50 -12.30 11.59
C SER A 126 17.36 -11.87 10.64
N ARG A 127 16.49 -12.80 10.21
CA ARG A 127 15.40 -12.52 9.27
C ARG A 127 14.46 -11.42 9.76
N ALA A 128 14.04 -11.49 11.04
CA ALA A 128 13.14 -10.48 11.61
C ALA A 128 13.72 -9.05 11.53
N LYS A 129 15.04 -8.90 11.76
CA LYS A 129 15.76 -7.63 11.63
C LYS A 129 15.73 -7.13 10.18
N TYR A 130 15.97 -8.00 9.21
CA TYR A 130 16.01 -7.61 7.80
C TYR A 130 14.62 -7.29 7.24
N PHE A 131 13.57 -8.00 7.66
CA PHE A 131 12.20 -7.64 7.33
C PHE A 131 11.80 -6.29 7.92
N GLY A 132 12.22 -6.01 9.16
CA GLY A 132 12.03 -4.67 9.76
C GLY A 132 12.73 -3.58 8.95
N LEU A 133 13.94 -3.86 8.45
CA LEU A 133 14.69 -2.89 7.64
C LEU A 133 14.07 -2.69 6.25
N ILE A 134 13.54 -3.73 5.59
CA ILE A 134 12.76 -3.58 4.33
C ILE A 134 11.58 -2.63 4.55
N ASN A 135 10.79 -2.86 5.61
CA ASN A 135 9.63 -2.02 5.89
C ASN A 135 10.03 -0.58 6.21
N ALA A 136 11.15 -0.39 6.92
CA ALA A 136 11.69 0.94 7.19
C ALA A 136 12.15 1.65 5.90
N MET A 137 12.83 0.94 5.00
CA MET A 137 13.27 1.48 3.70
C MET A 137 12.08 1.83 2.80
N PHE A 138 11.07 0.96 2.75
CA PHE A 138 9.82 1.23 2.03
C PHE A 138 9.11 2.47 2.60
N GLY A 139 8.96 2.54 3.94
CA GLY A 139 8.34 3.68 4.61
C GLY A 139 9.09 4.99 4.37
N ALA A 140 10.44 4.98 4.46
CA ALA A 140 11.26 6.15 4.18
C ALA A 140 11.11 6.63 2.73
N GLY A 141 11.12 5.69 1.76
CA GLY A 141 10.87 6.01 0.35
C GLY A 141 9.48 6.59 0.13
N PHE A 142 8.48 6.05 0.81
CA PHE A 142 7.09 6.52 0.70
C PHE A 142 6.84 7.87 1.39
N ILE A 143 7.72 8.32 2.29
CA ILE A 143 7.73 9.68 2.85
C ILE A 143 8.42 10.64 1.89
N ILE A 144 9.60 10.27 1.41
CA ILE A 144 10.44 11.12 0.56
C ILE A 144 9.81 11.30 -0.83
N GLY A 145 9.22 10.23 -1.38
CA GLY A 145 8.66 10.22 -2.73
C GLY A 145 7.65 11.32 -3.00
N PRO A 146 6.55 11.42 -2.23
CA PRO A 146 5.55 12.45 -2.45
C PRO A 146 6.08 13.88 -2.28
N VAL A 147 6.98 14.11 -1.33
CA VAL A 147 7.62 15.42 -1.12
C VAL A 147 8.45 15.82 -2.34
N LEU A 148 9.30 14.91 -2.82
CA LEU A 148 10.09 15.14 -4.03
C LEU A 148 9.19 15.28 -5.26
N GLY A 149 8.16 14.47 -5.38
CA GLY A 149 7.21 14.53 -6.49
C GLY A 149 6.50 15.87 -6.55
N GLY A 150 5.96 16.32 -5.43
CA GLY A 150 5.35 17.63 -5.31
C GLY A 150 6.30 18.76 -5.66
N PHE A 151 7.53 18.76 -5.11
CA PHE A 151 8.56 19.77 -5.40
C PHE A 151 8.96 19.81 -6.87
N LEU A 152 9.22 18.66 -7.49
CA LEU A 152 9.62 18.59 -8.89
C LEU A 152 8.50 19.03 -9.84
N SER A 153 7.24 18.82 -9.47
CA SER A 153 6.08 19.21 -10.28
C SER A 153 5.92 20.72 -10.44
N GLU A 154 6.50 21.53 -9.53
CA GLU A 154 6.51 22.99 -9.63
C GLU A 154 7.34 23.49 -10.83
N TYR A 155 8.36 22.73 -11.23
CA TYR A 155 9.19 23.08 -12.40
C TYR A 155 8.55 22.61 -13.69
N TRP A 156 8.05 21.38 -13.71
CA TRP A 156 7.36 20.79 -14.85
C TRP A 156 6.52 19.58 -14.39
N LEU A 157 5.24 19.57 -14.74
CA LEU A 157 4.27 18.57 -14.30
C LEU A 157 4.72 17.11 -14.53
N ARG A 158 5.48 16.86 -15.60
CA ARG A 158 5.95 15.51 -15.98
C ARG A 158 7.33 15.16 -15.46
N LEU A 159 8.04 16.11 -14.86
CA LEU A 159 9.41 15.91 -14.33
C LEU A 159 9.48 14.79 -13.29
N PRO A 160 8.56 14.67 -12.32
CA PRO A 160 8.58 13.58 -11.35
C PRO A 160 8.54 12.19 -11.97
N PHE A 161 7.79 12.01 -13.05
CA PHE A 161 7.72 10.71 -13.75
C PHE A 161 9.01 10.37 -14.49
N LEU A 162 9.69 11.38 -15.07
CA LEU A 162 11.02 11.21 -15.64
C LEU A 162 12.06 10.84 -14.58
N VAL A 163 12.02 11.52 -13.43
CA VAL A 163 12.90 11.20 -12.31
C VAL A 163 12.63 9.80 -11.79
N ALA A 164 11.37 9.40 -11.65
CA ALA A 164 11.01 8.03 -11.29
C ALA A 164 11.53 7.00 -12.30
N ALA A 165 11.39 7.29 -13.61
CA ALA A 165 11.93 6.42 -14.67
C ALA A 165 13.46 6.31 -14.60
N MET A 166 14.17 7.42 -14.37
CA MET A 166 15.63 7.43 -14.23
C MET A 166 16.07 6.68 -12.98
N LEU A 167 15.44 6.91 -11.83
CA LEU A 167 15.74 6.20 -10.58
C LEU A 167 15.52 4.70 -10.72
N THR A 168 14.41 4.30 -11.34
CA THR A 168 14.09 2.89 -11.56
C THR A 168 15.02 2.28 -12.61
N GLY A 169 15.36 3.00 -13.67
CA GLY A 169 16.37 2.57 -14.65
C GLY A 169 17.75 2.41 -14.03
N PHE A 170 18.17 3.34 -13.17
CA PHE A 170 19.40 3.23 -12.39
C PHE A 170 19.37 1.99 -11.48
N ASN A 171 18.26 1.78 -10.77
CA ASN A 171 18.05 0.62 -9.91
C ASN A 171 18.10 -0.69 -10.71
N LEU A 172 17.50 -0.72 -11.90
CA LEU A 172 17.57 -1.84 -12.84
C LEU A 172 19.03 -2.17 -13.23
N LEU A 173 19.81 -1.15 -13.60
CA LEU A 173 21.24 -1.31 -13.93
C LEU A 173 22.04 -1.75 -12.71
N LEU A 174 21.81 -1.15 -11.54
CA LEU A 174 22.47 -1.55 -10.30
C LEU A 174 22.18 -3.02 -9.97
N THR A 175 20.92 -3.44 -10.06
CA THR A 175 20.49 -4.81 -9.84
C THR A 175 21.11 -5.75 -10.88
N TYR A 176 21.19 -5.33 -12.15
CA TYR A 176 21.76 -6.12 -13.22
C TYR A 176 23.26 -6.35 -13.03
N PHE A 177 24.05 -5.34 -12.69
CA PHE A 177 25.50 -5.46 -12.62
C PHE A 177 26.00 -5.96 -11.26
N VAL A 178 25.29 -5.69 -10.17
CA VAL A 178 25.84 -5.86 -8.82
C VAL A 178 25.11 -6.91 -7.98
N LEU A 179 23.79 -7.17 -8.23
CA LEU A 179 23.05 -8.15 -7.45
C LEU A 179 23.38 -9.58 -7.92
N PRO A 180 24.02 -10.44 -7.09
CA PRO A 180 24.21 -11.84 -7.42
C PRO A 180 22.87 -12.59 -7.35
N GLU A 181 22.80 -13.74 -8.02
CA GLU A 181 21.66 -14.65 -7.84
C GLU A 181 21.75 -15.31 -6.45
N SER A 182 20.62 -15.31 -5.72
CA SER A 182 20.55 -15.90 -4.38
C SER A 182 20.19 -17.39 -4.40
N ARG A 183 19.55 -17.83 -5.48
CA ARG A 183 19.04 -19.19 -5.60
C ARG A 183 19.57 -19.86 -6.86
N TRP A 184 20.36 -20.90 -6.68
CA TRP A 184 20.75 -21.76 -7.80
C TRP A 184 19.52 -22.47 -8.35
N VAL A 185 19.34 -22.37 -9.65
CA VAL A 185 18.21 -22.97 -10.37
C VAL A 185 18.26 -24.48 -10.18
N THR A 186 17.56 -24.97 -9.17
CA THR A 186 17.28 -26.40 -9.06
C THR A 186 16.10 -26.70 -9.97
N SER A 187 16.25 -27.66 -10.85
CA SER A 187 15.24 -28.10 -11.83
C SER A 187 14.00 -28.70 -11.14
N ARG A 188 13.30 -27.93 -10.33
CA ARG A 188 11.99 -28.32 -9.78
C ARG A 188 10.94 -28.23 -10.88
N LYS A 189 10.71 -29.37 -11.55
CA LYS A 189 9.65 -29.59 -12.55
C LYS A 189 8.26 -29.77 -11.92
N GLY A 190 7.87 -28.94 -10.93
CA GLY A 190 6.50 -28.95 -10.45
C GLY A 190 5.57 -28.09 -11.33
N PRO A 191 4.24 -28.30 -11.37
CA PRO A 191 3.31 -27.41 -12.06
C PRO A 191 3.40 -25.99 -11.51
N LEU A 192 3.20 -24.97 -12.37
CA LEU A 192 3.04 -23.59 -11.92
C LEU A 192 1.77 -23.47 -11.08
N PRO A 193 1.73 -22.59 -10.07
CA PRO A 193 0.50 -22.36 -9.34
C PRO A 193 -0.60 -21.92 -10.31
N PRO A 194 -1.84 -22.37 -10.09
CA PRO A 194 -2.96 -21.93 -10.93
C PRO A 194 -3.11 -20.41 -10.81
N LEU A 195 -3.40 -19.74 -11.94
CA LEU A 195 -3.68 -18.31 -12.03
C LEU A 195 -5.00 -17.89 -11.32
N ASN A 196 -5.51 -18.73 -10.44
CA ASN A 196 -6.71 -18.41 -9.69
C ASN A 196 -6.36 -18.09 -8.23
N PRO A 197 -6.14 -16.80 -7.90
CA PRO A 197 -5.79 -16.39 -6.55
C PRO A 197 -6.94 -16.61 -5.55
N LEU A 198 -8.18 -16.77 -6.02
CA LEU A 198 -9.34 -17.05 -5.17
C LEU A 198 -9.29 -18.45 -4.53
N LYS A 199 -8.49 -19.39 -5.06
CA LYS A 199 -8.30 -20.71 -4.43
C LYS A 199 -7.70 -20.63 -3.03
N VAL A 200 -6.99 -19.55 -2.69
CA VAL A 200 -6.46 -19.31 -1.34
C VAL A 200 -7.60 -19.22 -0.31
N PHE A 201 -8.77 -18.73 -0.71
CA PHE A 201 -9.94 -18.63 0.15
C PHE A 201 -10.68 -19.95 0.37
N ALA A 202 -10.48 -20.95 -0.49
CA ALA A 202 -11.20 -22.23 -0.42
C ALA A 202 -10.90 -23.03 0.87
N GLY A 203 -9.73 -22.81 1.50
CA GLY A 203 -9.37 -23.46 2.77
C GLY A 203 -9.81 -22.73 4.04
N VAL A 204 -10.35 -21.51 3.91
CA VAL A 204 -10.64 -20.62 5.06
C VAL A 204 -11.94 -21.02 5.77
N GLY A 205 -12.89 -21.64 5.06
CA GLY A 205 -14.17 -22.09 5.63
C GLY A 205 -14.05 -23.16 6.72
N SER A 206 -12.89 -23.81 6.83
CA SER A 206 -12.63 -24.84 7.84
C SER A 206 -12.22 -24.29 9.21
N VAL A 207 -11.83 -23.02 9.31
CA VAL A 207 -11.39 -22.39 10.58
C VAL A 207 -12.52 -21.54 11.15
N HIS A 208 -13.25 -22.08 12.12
CA HIS A 208 -14.35 -21.39 12.79
C HIS A 208 -13.88 -20.07 13.43
N GLY A 209 -14.59 -18.97 13.20
CA GLY A 209 -14.34 -17.66 13.81
C GLY A 209 -13.28 -16.78 13.11
N VAL A 210 -12.70 -17.21 12.00
CA VAL A 210 -11.71 -16.43 11.23
C VAL A 210 -12.39 -15.47 10.25
N LEU A 211 -13.57 -15.78 9.76
CA LEU A 211 -14.30 -14.96 8.78
C LEU A 211 -14.54 -13.51 9.24
N PRO A 212 -14.95 -13.21 10.49
CA PRO A 212 -15.08 -11.83 10.96
C PRO A 212 -13.76 -11.07 11.01
N LEU A 213 -12.63 -11.76 11.26
CA LEU A 213 -11.31 -11.14 11.19
C LEU A 213 -10.93 -10.79 9.76
N ILE A 214 -11.15 -11.70 8.81
CA ILE A 214 -10.91 -11.45 7.39
C ILE A 214 -11.74 -10.26 6.91
N ALA A 215 -13.02 -10.19 7.29
CA ALA A 215 -13.87 -9.05 7.00
C ALA A 215 -13.33 -7.74 7.60
N THR A 216 -12.80 -7.78 8.83
CA THR A 216 -12.17 -6.62 9.47
C THR A 216 -10.92 -6.18 8.70
N PHE A 217 -10.05 -7.11 8.29
CA PHE A 217 -8.87 -6.80 7.48
C PHE A 217 -9.26 -6.22 6.11
N PHE A 218 -10.28 -6.80 5.47
CA PHE A 218 -10.81 -6.27 4.20
C PHE A 218 -11.26 -4.82 4.34
N ILE A 219 -12.09 -4.53 5.35
CA ILE A 219 -12.65 -3.19 5.57
C ILE A 219 -11.54 -2.18 5.89
N PHE A 220 -10.58 -2.54 6.77
CA PHE A 220 -9.47 -1.64 7.12
C PHE A 220 -8.57 -1.36 5.93
N SER A 221 -8.30 -2.38 5.12
CA SER A 221 -7.51 -2.22 3.89
C SER A 221 -8.26 -1.38 2.86
N ALA A 222 -9.56 -1.65 2.67
CA ALA A 222 -10.39 -0.86 1.76
C ALA A 222 -10.43 0.63 2.16
N ILE A 223 -10.61 0.93 3.46
CA ILE A 223 -10.55 2.31 3.97
C ILE A 223 -9.17 2.93 3.71
N GLY A 224 -8.09 2.15 3.82
CA GLY A 224 -6.75 2.63 3.51
C GLY A 224 -6.60 3.16 2.09
N GLU A 225 -7.30 2.57 1.12
CA GLU A 225 -7.21 2.96 -0.30
C GLU A 225 -7.84 4.33 -0.59
N VAL A 226 -8.76 4.82 0.25
CA VAL A 226 -9.39 6.15 0.05
C VAL A 226 -8.36 7.27 0.03
N TYR A 227 -7.31 7.15 0.84
CA TYR A 227 -6.25 8.16 0.91
C TYR A 227 -5.41 8.20 -0.38
N GLY A 228 -5.11 7.04 -0.94
CA GLY A 228 -4.37 6.95 -2.20
C GLY A 228 -5.11 7.54 -3.41
N VAL A 229 -6.44 7.52 -3.39
CA VAL A 229 -7.27 8.00 -4.52
C VAL A 229 -7.80 9.41 -4.28
N CYS A 230 -8.35 9.69 -3.09
CA CYS A 230 -9.12 10.91 -2.86
C CYS A 230 -8.30 12.05 -2.23
N TRP A 231 -7.14 11.76 -1.59
CA TRP A 231 -6.38 12.77 -0.85
C TRP A 231 -5.95 13.96 -1.70
N ALA A 232 -5.31 13.68 -2.84
CA ALA A 232 -4.83 14.73 -3.73
C ALA A 232 -5.98 15.51 -4.37
N LEU A 233 -7.05 14.83 -4.77
CA LEU A 233 -8.28 15.44 -5.30
C LEU A 233 -8.93 16.35 -4.26
N TRP A 234 -9.15 15.83 -3.05
CA TRP A 234 -9.76 16.60 -1.96
C TRP A 234 -8.91 17.80 -1.56
N GLY A 235 -7.60 17.65 -1.49
CA GLY A 235 -6.69 18.76 -1.19
C GLY A 235 -6.74 19.86 -2.26
N HIS A 236 -6.81 19.47 -3.54
CA HIS A 236 -6.99 20.41 -4.64
C HIS A 236 -8.36 21.09 -4.58
N ASP A 237 -9.45 20.32 -4.47
CA ASP A 237 -10.82 20.86 -4.57
C ASP A 237 -11.22 21.71 -3.35
N THR A 238 -10.68 21.40 -2.16
CA THR A 238 -11.02 22.09 -0.91
C THR A 238 -10.09 23.26 -0.60
N PHE A 239 -8.78 23.09 -0.81
CA PHE A 239 -7.76 24.06 -0.38
C PHE A 239 -6.97 24.67 -1.54
N GLN A 240 -7.28 24.28 -2.78
CA GLN A 240 -6.52 24.68 -3.98
C GLN A 240 -5.03 24.29 -3.87
N TRP A 241 -4.76 23.13 -3.25
CA TRP A 241 -3.42 22.62 -3.11
C TRP A 241 -2.84 22.22 -4.47
N ASN A 242 -1.63 22.69 -4.75
CA ASN A 242 -0.81 22.19 -5.85
C ASN A 242 -0.08 20.89 -5.44
N GLY A 243 0.70 20.32 -6.36
CA GLY A 243 1.47 19.09 -6.12
C GLY A 243 2.41 19.19 -4.91
N PHE A 244 2.99 20.36 -4.67
CA PHE A 244 3.90 20.59 -3.52
C PHE A 244 3.18 20.40 -2.18
N TRP A 245 2.03 21.06 -1.96
CA TRP A 245 1.28 20.95 -0.72
C TRP A 245 0.71 19.55 -0.49
N VAL A 246 0.25 18.89 -1.56
CA VAL A 246 -0.18 17.49 -1.49
C VAL A 246 0.99 16.60 -1.10
N GLY A 247 2.16 16.76 -1.75
CA GLY A 247 3.36 15.97 -1.45
C GLY A 247 3.85 16.20 -0.02
N LEU A 248 3.91 17.46 0.43
CA LEU A 248 4.31 17.82 1.80
C LEU A 248 3.36 17.21 2.84
N SER A 249 2.05 17.25 2.59
CA SER A 249 1.05 16.68 3.48
C SER A 249 1.19 15.14 3.60
N LEU A 250 1.43 14.44 2.51
CA LEU A 250 1.68 12.99 2.51
C LEU A 250 2.98 12.65 3.25
N GLY A 251 4.05 13.44 3.04
CA GLY A 251 5.31 13.28 3.75
C GLY A 251 5.16 13.49 5.26
N MET A 252 4.44 14.53 5.67
CA MET A 252 4.16 14.80 7.10
C MET A 252 3.32 13.69 7.72
N PHE A 253 2.29 13.21 7.02
CA PHE A 253 1.50 12.06 7.47
C PHE A 253 2.38 10.81 7.65
N GLY A 254 3.21 10.49 6.66
CA GLY A 254 4.14 9.36 6.74
C GLY A 254 5.09 9.47 7.92
N LEU A 255 5.62 10.67 8.20
CA LEU A 255 6.47 10.93 9.37
C LEU A 255 5.73 10.70 10.69
N CYS A 256 4.53 11.27 10.83
CA CYS A 256 3.70 11.07 12.01
C CYS A 256 3.36 9.58 12.21
N GLN A 257 2.99 8.89 11.13
CA GLN A 257 2.69 7.45 11.17
C GLN A 257 3.90 6.61 11.58
N MET A 258 5.09 6.93 11.06
CA MET A 258 6.33 6.26 11.44
C MET A 258 6.61 6.43 12.93
N LEU A 259 6.50 7.64 13.46
CA LEU A 259 6.68 7.92 14.89
C LEU A 259 5.66 7.18 15.75
N VAL A 260 4.39 7.22 15.36
CA VAL A 260 3.34 6.48 16.08
C VAL A 260 3.62 4.99 16.10
N GLN A 261 3.92 4.40 14.93
CA GLN A 261 4.16 2.95 14.83
C GLN A 261 5.43 2.50 15.56
N ALA A 262 6.45 3.36 15.67
CA ALA A 262 7.67 3.04 16.39
C ALA A 262 7.47 3.00 17.93
N PHE A 263 6.64 3.89 18.48
CA PHE A 263 6.59 4.10 19.93
C PHE A 263 5.26 3.72 20.57
N ILE A 264 4.12 3.87 19.91
CA ILE A 264 2.80 3.80 20.54
C ILE A 264 2.24 2.36 20.66
N PRO A 265 2.23 1.49 19.63
CA PRO A 265 1.49 0.23 19.67
C PRO A 265 1.90 -0.68 20.82
N ARG A 266 3.22 -0.81 21.07
CA ARG A 266 3.75 -1.66 22.15
C ARG A 266 3.29 -1.18 23.52
N HIS A 267 3.32 0.12 23.77
CA HIS A 267 2.89 0.71 25.05
C HIS A 267 1.38 0.64 25.22
N ALA A 268 0.63 0.99 24.17
CA ALA A 268 -0.82 0.94 24.17
C ALA A 268 -1.35 -0.49 24.38
N SER A 269 -0.81 -1.47 23.65
CA SER A 269 -1.20 -2.88 23.80
C SER A 269 -0.90 -3.42 25.19
N ARG A 270 0.26 -3.04 25.80
CA ARG A 270 0.64 -3.47 27.14
C ARG A 270 -0.26 -2.88 28.23
N ILE A 271 -0.70 -1.62 28.11
CA ILE A 271 -1.48 -0.93 29.15
C ILE A 271 -2.98 -1.19 28.97
N LEU A 272 -3.47 -1.13 27.73
CA LEU A 272 -4.91 -1.17 27.40
C LEU A 272 -5.37 -2.55 26.93
N GLY A 273 -4.43 -3.39 26.50
CA GLY A 273 -4.70 -4.63 25.76
C GLY A 273 -5.01 -4.37 24.27
N ASP A 274 -4.78 -5.38 23.44
CA ASP A 274 -4.89 -5.26 21.97
C ASP A 274 -6.29 -4.81 21.52
N ARG A 275 -7.34 -5.35 22.11
CA ARG A 275 -8.72 -4.99 21.76
C ARG A 275 -9.02 -3.51 21.95
N LYS A 276 -8.67 -2.94 23.12
CA LYS A 276 -8.91 -1.51 23.39
C LYS A 276 -8.04 -0.64 22.49
N THR A 277 -6.80 -1.09 22.20
CA THR A 277 -5.89 -0.39 21.29
C THR A 277 -6.49 -0.27 19.89
N VAL A 278 -7.09 -1.34 19.34
CA VAL A 278 -7.80 -1.28 18.05
C VAL A 278 -8.97 -0.29 18.10
N LEU A 279 -9.80 -0.35 19.14
CA LEU A 279 -10.98 0.53 19.26
C LEU A 279 -10.62 2.01 19.43
N ILE A 280 -9.58 2.30 20.21
CA ILE A 280 -9.08 3.67 20.38
C ILE A 280 -8.46 4.17 19.07
N GLY A 281 -7.74 3.31 18.34
CA GLY A 281 -7.24 3.63 17.01
C GLY A 281 -8.37 4.04 16.04
N ILE A 282 -9.46 3.26 15.99
CA ILE A 282 -10.65 3.61 15.19
C ILE A 282 -11.24 4.94 15.64
N ALA A 283 -11.40 5.15 16.97
CA ALA A 283 -11.94 6.41 17.49
C ALA A 283 -11.08 7.62 17.11
N CYS A 284 -9.74 7.54 17.26
CA CYS A 284 -8.83 8.59 16.82
C CYS A 284 -8.95 8.87 15.32
N THR A 285 -9.03 7.82 14.49
CA THR A 285 -9.26 7.97 13.04
C THR A 285 -10.58 8.68 12.77
N CYS A 286 -11.69 8.24 13.36
CA CYS A 286 -13.00 8.86 13.16
C CYS A 286 -13.02 10.33 13.59
N VAL A 287 -12.39 10.68 14.73
CA VAL A 287 -12.26 12.08 15.18
C VAL A 287 -11.46 12.89 14.16
N ALA A 288 -10.32 12.40 13.72
CA ALA A 288 -9.50 13.09 12.72
C ALA A 288 -10.25 13.29 11.40
N LEU A 289 -10.94 12.26 10.90
CA LEU A 289 -11.73 12.31 9.67
C LEU A 289 -12.90 13.31 9.79
N CYS A 290 -13.56 13.36 10.95
CA CYS A 290 -14.59 14.35 11.22
C CYS A 290 -14.01 15.78 11.15
N MET A 291 -12.85 16.00 11.80
CA MET A 291 -12.16 17.29 11.74
C MET A 291 -11.74 17.64 10.29
N MET A 292 -11.24 16.67 9.52
CA MET A 292 -10.87 16.86 8.11
C MET A 292 -12.07 17.22 7.24
N ALA A 293 -13.23 16.58 7.45
CA ALA A 293 -14.45 16.85 6.69
C ALA A 293 -14.90 18.31 6.77
N PHE A 294 -14.69 18.95 7.92
CA PHE A 294 -15.07 20.34 8.19
C PHE A 294 -13.91 21.33 8.15
N ALA A 295 -12.71 20.90 7.78
CA ALA A 295 -11.55 21.77 7.69
C ALA A 295 -11.73 22.81 6.59
N LYS A 296 -11.53 24.09 6.95
CA LYS A 296 -11.68 25.24 6.04
C LYS A 296 -10.34 25.77 5.52
N SER A 297 -9.24 25.29 6.08
CA SER A 297 -7.90 25.79 5.75
C SER A 297 -6.90 24.66 5.75
N GLY A 298 -5.99 24.67 4.78
CA GLY A 298 -5.01 23.59 4.58
C GLY A 298 -4.09 23.37 5.78
N TRP A 299 -3.73 24.42 6.54
CA TRP A 299 -2.89 24.28 7.73
C TRP A 299 -3.53 23.45 8.85
N MET A 300 -4.90 23.46 8.94
CA MET A 300 -5.62 22.61 9.91
C MET A 300 -5.32 21.13 9.70
N ILE A 301 -5.09 20.72 8.45
CA ILE A 301 -4.79 19.34 8.12
C ILE A 301 -3.47 18.91 8.76
N PHE A 302 -2.45 19.77 8.70
CA PHE A 302 -1.16 19.48 9.36
C PHE A 302 -1.30 19.34 10.88
N ALA A 303 -2.18 20.13 11.50
CA ALA A 303 -2.48 20.03 12.94
C ALA A 303 -3.28 18.75 13.30
N ILE A 304 -4.13 18.25 12.39
CA ILE A 304 -4.95 17.04 12.58
C ILE A 304 -4.11 15.76 12.36
N MET A 305 -3.07 15.80 11.54
CA MET A 305 -2.27 14.63 11.16
C MET A 305 -1.74 13.77 12.33
N PRO A 306 -1.25 14.33 13.44
CA PRO A 306 -0.83 13.51 14.58
C PRO A 306 -1.99 12.67 15.15
N ILE A 307 -3.20 13.24 15.25
CA ILE A 307 -4.39 12.53 15.73
C ILE A 307 -4.76 11.42 14.73
N PHE A 308 -4.71 11.73 13.43
CA PHE A 308 -4.96 10.77 12.37
C PHE A 308 -3.96 9.62 12.37
N ALA A 309 -2.67 9.92 12.56
CA ALA A 309 -1.62 8.92 12.66
C ALA A 309 -1.80 7.98 13.85
N LEU A 310 -2.34 8.46 14.99
CA LEU A 310 -2.67 7.61 16.13
C LEU A 310 -3.65 6.49 15.77
N GLY A 311 -4.47 6.68 14.76
CA GLY A 311 -5.34 5.62 14.23
C GLY A 311 -4.59 4.37 13.78
N SER A 312 -3.35 4.52 13.28
CA SER A 312 -2.54 3.41 12.78
C SER A 312 -2.06 2.44 13.88
N MET A 313 -2.17 2.80 15.17
CA MET A 313 -1.76 1.92 16.27
C MET A 313 -2.61 0.64 16.38
N GLY A 314 -3.82 0.65 15.82
CA GLY A 314 -4.73 -0.50 15.85
C GLY A 314 -4.30 -1.65 14.95
N THR A 315 -3.59 -1.38 13.86
CA THR A 315 -3.23 -2.40 12.85
C THR A 315 -2.31 -3.49 13.40
N PRO A 316 -1.20 -3.20 14.11
CA PRO A 316 -0.37 -4.24 14.72
C PRO A 316 -1.11 -5.05 15.79
N SER A 317 -1.96 -4.40 16.60
CA SER A 317 -2.77 -5.09 17.62
C SER A 317 -3.82 -6.01 16.96
N LEU A 318 -4.42 -5.62 15.84
CA LEU A 318 -5.32 -6.49 15.10
C LEU A 318 -4.59 -7.71 14.51
N GLN A 319 -3.37 -7.53 13.98
CA GLN A 319 -2.55 -8.64 13.52
C GLN A 319 -2.15 -9.60 14.66
N ALA A 320 -1.81 -9.06 15.84
CA ALA A 320 -1.51 -9.86 17.03
C ALA A 320 -2.73 -10.69 17.46
N LEU A 321 -3.91 -10.08 17.55
CA LEU A 321 -5.17 -10.77 17.84
C LEU A 321 -5.49 -11.85 16.83
N ALA A 322 -5.24 -11.59 15.56
CA ALA A 322 -5.49 -12.53 14.48
C ALA A 322 -4.55 -13.75 14.54
N SER A 323 -3.26 -13.52 14.82
CA SER A 323 -2.27 -14.59 14.93
C SER A 323 -2.54 -15.55 16.11
N GLN A 324 -3.15 -15.07 17.19
CA GLN A 324 -3.50 -15.90 18.35
C GLN A 324 -4.64 -16.89 18.08
N LYS A 325 -5.43 -16.70 17.02
CA LYS A 325 -6.56 -17.57 16.67
C LYS A 325 -6.22 -18.77 15.82
N VAL A 326 -5.03 -18.82 15.29
CA VAL A 326 -4.61 -19.82 14.31
C VAL A 326 -3.44 -20.62 14.86
N SER A 327 -3.46 -21.94 14.67
CA SER A 327 -2.34 -22.80 15.09
C SER A 327 -1.05 -22.49 14.33
N ALA A 328 0.11 -22.83 14.90
CA ALA A 328 1.40 -22.58 14.29
C ALA A 328 1.51 -23.17 12.86
N GLU A 329 0.91 -24.36 12.63
CA GLU A 329 0.92 -25.02 11.33
C GLU A 329 0.09 -24.29 10.27
N GLN A 330 -0.96 -23.57 10.68
CA GLN A 330 -1.88 -22.85 9.80
C GLN A 330 -1.51 -21.38 9.60
N GLN A 331 -0.52 -20.84 10.34
CA GLN A 331 -0.12 -19.43 10.28
C GLN A 331 0.24 -18.97 8.87
N GLY A 332 0.99 -19.79 8.13
CA GLY A 332 1.38 -19.45 6.75
C GLY A 332 0.18 -19.33 5.82
N GLN A 333 -0.76 -20.27 5.89
CA GLN A 333 -1.99 -20.23 5.09
C GLN A 333 -2.85 -19.01 5.47
N PHE A 334 -2.97 -18.72 6.75
CA PHE A 334 -3.73 -17.58 7.26
C PHE A 334 -3.16 -16.24 6.81
N GLN A 335 -1.83 -16.06 6.87
CA GLN A 335 -1.17 -14.86 6.36
C GLN A 335 -1.37 -14.71 4.84
N GLY A 336 -1.36 -15.80 4.09
CA GLY A 336 -1.69 -15.81 2.67
C GLY A 336 -3.12 -15.32 2.40
N VAL A 337 -4.08 -15.73 3.24
CA VAL A 337 -5.47 -15.27 3.13
C VAL A 337 -5.60 -13.79 3.44
N ILE A 338 -4.93 -13.30 4.50
CA ILE A 338 -4.90 -11.86 4.82
C ILE A 338 -4.32 -11.07 3.64
N ALA A 339 -3.18 -11.49 3.10
CA ALA A 339 -2.55 -10.83 1.96
C ALA A 339 -3.46 -10.79 0.73
N SER A 340 -4.15 -11.88 0.43
CA SER A 340 -5.14 -11.95 -0.66
C SER A 340 -6.35 -11.04 -0.39
N THR A 341 -6.77 -10.95 0.87
CA THR A 341 -7.88 -10.06 1.30
C THR A 341 -7.50 -8.59 1.12
N VAL A 342 -6.29 -8.21 1.52
CA VAL A 342 -5.73 -6.85 1.30
C VAL A 342 -5.68 -6.54 -0.19
N SER A 343 -5.15 -7.45 -1.00
CA SER A 343 -5.07 -7.26 -2.46
C SER A 343 -6.45 -7.13 -3.12
N LEU A 344 -7.45 -7.89 -2.65
CA LEU A 344 -8.84 -7.76 -3.12
C LEU A 344 -9.44 -6.40 -2.74
N ALA A 345 -9.16 -5.91 -1.54
CA ALA A 345 -9.57 -4.57 -1.12
C ALA A 345 -8.92 -3.50 -2.00
N SER A 346 -7.61 -3.59 -2.28
CA SER A 346 -6.89 -2.67 -3.16
C SER A 346 -7.39 -2.70 -4.61
N MET A 347 -8.02 -3.79 -5.04
CA MET A 347 -8.64 -3.88 -6.37
C MET A 347 -10.02 -3.19 -6.43
N ILE A 348 -10.83 -3.33 -5.39
CA ILE A 348 -12.24 -2.88 -5.40
C ILE A 348 -12.37 -1.45 -4.84
N ALA A 349 -11.69 -1.15 -3.74
CA ALA A 349 -11.91 0.07 -2.98
C ALA A 349 -11.53 1.35 -3.72
N PRO A 350 -10.46 1.44 -4.53
CA PRO A 350 -10.13 2.65 -5.27
C PRO A 350 -11.27 3.07 -6.21
N LEU A 351 -11.88 2.12 -6.91
CA LEU A 351 -13.00 2.42 -7.80
C LEU A 351 -14.24 2.83 -7.01
N PHE A 352 -14.56 2.14 -5.92
CA PHE A 352 -15.69 2.48 -5.05
C PHE A 352 -15.55 3.90 -4.48
N PHE A 353 -14.41 4.24 -3.87
CA PHE A 353 -14.22 5.56 -3.26
C PHE A 353 -14.08 6.68 -4.29
N SER A 354 -13.52 6.41 -5.46
CA SER A 354 -13.44 7.39 -6.53
C SER A 354 -14.81 7.74 -7.10
N MET A 355 -15.69 6.76 -7.28
CA MET A 355 -17.07 6.98 -7.69
C MET A 355 -17.85 7.74 -6.60
N LEU A 356 -17.65 7.38 -5.33
CA LEU A 356 -18.28 8.06 -4.21
C LEU A 356 -17.79 9.51 -4.10
N TYR A 357 -16.49 9.77 -4.28
CA TYR A 357 -15.93 11.12 -4.30
C TYR A 357 -16.52 11.95 -5.44
N PHE A 358 -16.63 11.38 -6.64
CA PHE A 358 -17.21 12.02 -7.81
C PHE A 358 -18.62 12.54 -7.56
N GLN A 359 -19.42 11.84 -6.76
CA GLN A 359 -20.79 12.29 -6.42
C GLN A 359 -20.80 13.54 -5.53
N PHE A 360 -19.81 13.69 -4.64
CA PHE A 360 -19.79 14.77 -3.65
C PHE A 360 -18.85 15.91 -3.99
N GLN A 361 -17.91 15.75 -4.93
CA GLN A 361 -16.80 16.69 -5.19
C GLN A 361 -17.28 18.12 -5.48
N THR A 362 -18.43 18.29 -6.15
CA THR A 362 -18.97 19.61 -6.53
C THR A 362 -19.72 20.31 -5.41
N GLN A 363 -20.34 19.56 -4.50
CA GLN A 363 -21.16 20.11 -3.42
C GLN A 363 -20.34 20.25 -2.13
N TRP A 364 -19.68 19.20 -1.73
CA TRP A 364 -18.89 19.13 -0.51
C TRP A 364 -17.82 18.04 -0.58
N PRO A 365 -16.61 18.36 -1.05
CA PRO A 365 -15.52 17.38 -1.18
C PRO A 365 -15.17 16.66 0.13
N GLY A 366 -15.36 17.32 1.29
CA GLY A 366 -15.14 16.75 2.61
C GLY A 366 -16.07 15.61 3.00
N ALA A 367 -17.21 15.43 2.31
CA ALA A 367 -18.18 14.36 2.58
C ALA A 367 -17.55 12.96 2.43
N ILE A 368 -16.50 12.80 1.63
CA ILE A 368 -15.77 11.53 1.51
C ILE A 368 -15.27 11.04 2.87
N TRP A 369 -14.78 11.92 3.73
CA TRP A 369 -14.28 11.56 5.05
C TRP A 369 -15.39 11.11 6.00
N LEU A 370 -16.58 11.70 5.91
CA LEU A 370 -17.74 11.24 6.66
C LEU A 370 -18.22 9.88 6.18
N SER A 371 -18.15 9.60 4.88
CA SER A 371 -18.53 8.29 4.36
C SER A 371 -17.62 7.18 4.89
N VAL A 372 -16.33 7.47 5.08
CA VAL A 372 -15.38 6.55 5.74
C VAL A 372 -15.77 6.29 7.20
N ILE A 373 -16.18 7.33 7.94
CA ILE A 373 -16.69 7.19 9.32
C ILE A 373 -17.91 6.27 9.34
N VAL A 374 -18.85 6.45 8.41
CA VAL A 374 -20.04 5.58 8.30
C VAL A 374 -19.62 4.12 8.08
N ILE A 375 -18.64 3.86 7.21
CA ILE A 375 -18.12 2.51 6.99
C ILE A 375 -17.51 1.93 8.28
N TYR A 376 -16.73 2.73 9.05
CA TYR A 376 -16.22 2.28 10.35
C TYR A 376 -17.33 1.96 11.33
N LEU A 377 -18.41 2.77 11.40
CA LEU A 377 -19.54 2.53 12.28
C LEU A 377 -20.30 1.25 11.89
N ILE A 378 -20.51 1.02 10.60
CA ILE A 378 -21.13 -0.21 10.08
C ILE A 378 -20.24 -1.43 10.39
N ALA A 379 -18.93 -1.28 10.28
CA ALA A 379 -17.97 -2.35 10.59
C ALA A 379 -17.79 -2.61 12.08
N LEU A 380 -18.11 -1.65 12.94
CA LEU A 380 -17.87 -1.72 14.39
C LEU A 380 -18.41 -3.00 15.05
N PRO A 381 -19.63 -3.47 14.77
CA PRO A 381 -20.14 -4.75 15.31
C PRO A 381 -19.25 -5.94 14.93
N VAL A 382 -18.77 -5.99 13.68
CA VAL A 382 -17.87 -7.05 13.19
C VAL A 382 -16.53 -7.00 13.91
N VAL A 383 -15.96 -5.80 14.09
CA VAL A 383 -14.72 -5.58 14.82
C VAL A 383 -14.87 -5.98 16.29
N LEU A 384 -15.97 -5.58 16.95
CA LEU A 384 -16.25 -5.94 18.32
C LEU A 384 -16.41 -7.45 18.50
N TYR A 385 -17.09 -8.11 17.57
CA TYR A 385 -17.24 -9.57 17.58
C TYR A 385 -15.92 -10.28 17.33
N SER A 386 -15.17 -9.88 16.32
CA SER A 386 -13.89 -10.47 15.96
C SER A 386 -12.85 -10.36 17.08
N THR A 387 -12.87 -9.28 17.85
CA THR A 387 -11.94 -9.06 18.97
C THR A 387 -12.40 -9.70 20.29
N ARG A 388 -13.71 -9.96 20.49
CA ARG A 388 -14.25 -10.64 21.70
C ARG A 388 -13.87 -12.11 21.78
N THR A 389 -13.93 -12.84 20.67
CA THR A 389 -13.74 -14.30 20.63
C THR A 389 -12.32 -14.76 21.06
N VAL A 390 -11.35 -13.87 21.09
CA VAL A 390 -9.98 -14.17 21.56
C VAL A 390 -9.87 -14.15 23.09
N LEU A 391 -10.64 -13.29 23.76
CA LEU A 391 -10.58 -13.18 25.24
C LEU A 391 -11.19 -14.39 25.99
N SER A 392 -12.06 -15.19 25.33
CA SER A 392 -12.70 -16.35 25.95
C SER A 392 -11.83 -17.63 25.97
N LYS A 393 -10.67 -17.63 25.29
CA LYS A 393 -9.75 -18.79 25.25
C LYS A 393 -8.46 -18.56 26.09
N GLY A 394 -8.31 -17.40 26.70
CA GLY A 394 -7.12 -16.99 27.46
C GLY A 394 -7.33 -16.88 29.00
N THR A 395 -8.47 -17.37 29.52
CA THR A 395 -8.72 -17.67 30.93
C THR A 395 -8.99 -19.15 31.07
#